data_4be7a921229a0fa5e291c68b5b96bb7a
#
_entry.id   4be7a921229a0fa5e291c68b5b96bb7a
#
_cell.length_a   1.000
_cell.length_b   1.000
_cell.length_c   1.000
_cell.angle_alpha   90.00
_cell.angle_beta   90.00
_cell.angle_gamma   90.00
#
_symmetry.space_group_name_H-M   'P 1'
#
loop_
_entity.id
_entity.type
_entity.pdbx_description
1 polymer ?
#
loop_
_entity_poly.entity_id
_entity_poly.type
_entity_poly.pdbx_seq_one_letter_code
_entity_poly.pdbx_strand_id
1 'polypeptide(L)'
;MDVLAAGALGGAGVIARGAGRSYGDAAQIAGGEVLDMTGLDRIISIDPARRLVRAQAGATLAQLMARLAAHGLTLPVVPGTRHVTLAGAIASDIHGKNHHSDGGFARHVAAISLCTPSGELLELTPEDDAELFYATLGGMGLTGVVVEATVAAQELSSPWVAEDVDRTDGLAETLDLMGGEERHRYSVAWLDLLADGPKMGRAVISRADPLAAEDVTGISTAGRRAGSTYPGSLTRRPILEIPAGVPGGLLRPQSMRLFNALRWRASPKRERGRPLALAPYFFPLDVLGGWNRMYGPAGFVQYQFATPSGEEGALERCFELIRERRLPVYLAVFKRFGAAFGGPLSFPLEGWTLAIDMPAAAPGLGAALEALDEIVAGCGGRVYLSKDIRLRRDAVARMYPRLEAFREVRGRVDPDSVLRSDLGLRLGLCGGAS
;
A
#
# COMPACT_ATOMS: atom_id res chain seq x y z
N MET A 1 11.15 -12.40 23.57
CA MET A 1 12.39 -11.63 23.90
C MET A 1 13.64 -12.46 23.65
N ASP A 2 13.65 -13.73 24.04
CA ASP A 2 14.82 -14.64 23.86
C ASP A 2 15.23 -14.84 22.39
N VAL A 3 14.31 -14.70 21.42
CA VAL A 3 14.60 -14.89 19.98
C VAL A 3 15.43 -13.73 19.42
N LEU A 4 15.23 -12.48 19.85
CA LEU A 4 16.04 -11.36 19.40
C LEU A 4 17.48 -11.48 19.92
N ALA A 5 17.64 -11.93 21.17
CA ALA A 5 18.94 -12.23 21.74
C ALA A 5 19.62 -13.44 21.08
N ALA A 6 18.84 -14.47 20.68
CA ALA A 6 19.35 -15.65 19.97
C ALA A 6 19.73 -15.33 18.52
N GLY A 7 18.97 -14.49 17.83
CA GLY A 7 19.26 -14.03 16.46
C GLY A 7 20.58 -13.23 16.36
N ALA A 8 20.96 -12.53 17.45
CA ALA A 8 22.27 -11.90 17.58
C ALA A 8 23.42 -12.93 17.58
N LEU A 9 23.16 -14.16 18.03
CA LEU A 9 24.15 -15.25 18.11
C LEU A 9 24.27 -16.02 16.78
N GLY A 10 23.22 -15.99 15.92
CA GLY A 10 23.19 -16.76 14.66
C GLY A 10 23.83 -16.08 13.45
N GLY A 11 24.21 -14.81 13.54
CA GLY A 11 24.97 -14.06 12.51
C GLY A 11 24.19 -13.61 11.25
N ALA A 12 23.09 -14.26 10.86
CA ALA A 12 22.34 -13.91 9.66
C ALA A 12 21.28 -12.81 9.88
N GLY A 13 20.83 -12.61 11.13
CA GLY A 13 19.87 -11.58 11.52
C GLY A 13 18.44 -12.07 11.66
N VAL A 14 17.57 -11.15 12.09
CA VAL A 14 16.15 -11.40 12.39
C VAL A 14 15.28 -10.34 11.72
N ILE A 15 14.09 -10.68 11.26
CA ILE A 15 13.08 -9.72 10.79
C ILE A 15 11.68 -10.11 11.23
N ALA A 16 10.92 -9.13 11.70
CA ALA A 16 9.50 -9.33 12.00
C ALA A 16 8.66 -9.37 10.73
N ARG A 17 7.67 -10.26 10.69
CA ARG A 17 6.75 -10.43 9.57
C ARG A 17 5.31 -10.49 10.04
N GLY A 18 4.47 -9.61 9.48
CA GLY A 18 3.01 -9.69 9.61
C GLY A 18 2.42 -10.67 8.59
N ALA A 19 1.30 -10.33 7.99
CA ALA A 19 0.60 -11.20 7.03
C ALA A 19 1.30 -11.37 5.66
N GLY A 20 2.53 -10.88 5.49
CA GLY A 20 3.33 -11.05 4.27
C GLY A 20 2.67 -10.44 3.03
N ARG A 21 2.13 -9.23 3.14
CA ARG A 21 1.44 -8.54 2.04
C ARG A 21 2.31 -7.56 1.26
N SER A 22 3.57 -7.38 1.65
CA SER A 22 4.58 -6.75 0.80
C SER A 22 4.90 -7.64 -0.39
N TYR A 23 5.29 -7.03 -1.52
CA TYR A 23 5.48 -7.77 -2.77
C TYR A 23 6.93 -8.21 -3.00
N GLY A 24 7.84 -7.73 -2.16
CA GLY A 24 9.26 -8.00 -2.24
C GLY A 24 9.85 -8.62 -0.97
N ASP A 25 11.10 -8.33 -0.77
CA ASP A 25 12.01 -8.94 0.20
C ASP A 25 12.09 -8.18 1.55
N ALA A 26 11.12 -7.30 1.84
CA ALA A 26 11.13 -6.44 3.02
C ALA A 26 10.98 -7.20 4.36
N ALA A 27 10.27 -8.33 4.37
CA ALA A 27 9.97 -9.09 5.59
C ALA A 27 10.44 -10.55 5.47
N GLN A 28 11.64 -10.73 4.96
CA GLN A 28 12.36 -12.00 4.86
C GLN A 28 13.87 -11.76 4.99
N ILE A 29 14.60 -12.79 5.39
CA ILE A 29 16.06 -12.79 5.47
C ILE A 29 16.59 -14.19 5.11
N ALA A 30 17.44 -14.27 4.10
CA ALA A 30 18.04 -15.52 3.68
C ALA A 30 19.01 -16.04 4.76
N GLY A 31 18.78 -17.25 5.24
CA GLY A 31 19.58 -17.90 6.28
C GLY A 31 19.38 -17.34 7.70
N GLY A 32 18.51 -16.34 7.88
CA GLY A 32 18.18 -15.77 9.18
C GLY A 32 16.84 -16.25 9.71
N GLU A 33 16.34 -15.55 10.73
CA GLU A 33 15.08 -15.89 11.41
C GLU A 33 13.97 -14.88 11.06
N VAL A 34 12.75 -15.40 10.87
CA VAL A 34 11.56 -14.60 10.65
C VAL A 34 10.62 -14.75 11.82
N LEU A 35 10.35 -13.65 12.53
CA LEU A 35 9.39 -13.60 13.62
C LEU A 35 7.98 -13.45 13.05
N ASP A 36 7.18 -14.52 13.11
CA ASP A 36 5.77 -14.45 12.73
C ASP A 36 4.96 -13.71 13.79
N MET A 37 4.57 -12.47 13.47
CA MET A 37 3.80 -11.62 14.37
C MET A 37 2.28 -11.83 14.28
N THR A 38 1.81 -12.72 13.41
CA THR A 38 0.35 -12.91 13.18
C THR A 38 -0.40 -13.46 14.39
N GLY A 39 0.32 -14.12 15.32
CA GLY A 39 -0.26 -14.61 16.57
C GLY A 39 -0.51 -13.53 17.62
N LEU A 40 0.05 -12.32 17.48
CA LEU A 40 -0.22 -11.18 18.35
C LEU A 40 -1.35 -10.33 17.72
N ASP A 41 -2.60 -10.80 17.79
CA ASP A 41 -3.71 -10.22 17.02
C ASP A 41 -4.85 -9.64 17.89
N ARG A 42 -4.64 -9.49 19.20
CA ARG A 42 -5.67 -8.96 20.12
C ARG A 42 -5.88 -7.47 19.92
N ILE A 43 -7.15 -7.05 19.91
CA ILE A 43 -7.55 -5.65 20.07
C ILE A 43 -7.66 -5.40 21.56
N ILE A 44 -6.80 -4.55 22.10
CA ILE A 44 -6.61 -4.30 23.54
C ILE A 44 -7.73 -3.40 24.06
N SER A 45 -7.93 -2.25 23.40
CA SER A 45 -8.96 -1.29 23.79
C SER A 45 -9.44 -0.46 22.61
N ILE A 46 -10.68 0.00 22.70
CA ILE A 46 -11.26 1.02 21.84
C ILE A 46 -11.79 2.12 22.75
N ASP A 47 -11.37 3.35 22.49
CA ASP A 47 -11.88 4.55 23.15
C ASP A 47 -12.68 5.37 22.11
N PRO A 48 -14.03 5.23 22.09
CA PRO A 48 -14.86 5.96 21.13
C PRO A 48 -14.86 7.47 21.34
N ALA A 49 -14.68 7.94 22.59
CA ALA A 49 -14.70 9.37 22.90
C ALA A 49 -13.45 10.07 22.36
N ARG A 50 -12.28 9.42 22.47
CA ARG A 50 -11.02 9.91 21.93
C ARG A 50 -10.77 9.46 20.50
N ARG A 51 -11.61 8.56 19.97
CA ARG A 51 -11.47 7.92 18.66
C ARG A 51 -10.11 7.24 18.50
N LEU A 52 -9.72 6.44 19.47
CA LEU A 52 -8.46 5.69 19.48
C LEU A 52 -8.74 4.19 19.58
N VAL A 53 -7.88 3.40 18.94
CA VAL A 53 -7.82 1.94 19.10
C VAL A 53 -6.39 1.52 19.40
N ARG A 54 -6.20 0.74 20.48
CA ARG A 54 -4.94 0.06 20.79
C ARG A 54 -5.06 -1.41 20.44
N ALA A 55 -4.11 -1.93 19.70
CA ALA A 55 -4.11 -3.33 19.28
C ALA A 55 -2.68 -3.87 19.12
N GLN A 56 -2.58 -5.19 19.17
CA GLN A 56 -1.33 -5.89 18.94
C GLN A 56 -0.92 -5.88 17.45
N ALA A 57 0.35 -6.06 17.21
CA ALA A 57 1.03 -5.93 15.92
C ALA A 57 0.42 -6.73 14.77
N GLY A 58 -0.02 -7.96 15.06
CA GLY A 58 -0.59 -8.91 14.09
C GLY A 58 -2.08 -8.72 13.83
N ALA A 59 -2.78 -7.85 14.57
CA ALA A 59 -4.18 -7.55 14.29
C ALA A 59 -4.33 -7.01 12.86
N THR A 60 -5.19 -7.62 12.05
CA THR A 60 -5.41 -7.17 10.68
C THR A 60 -6.31 -5.94 10.63
N LEU A 61 -6.15 -5.12 9.57
CA LEU A 61 -7.03 -3.97 9.37
C LEU A 61 -8.51 -4.42 9.23
N ALA A 62 -8.76 -5.62 8.69
CA ALA A 62 -10.11 -6.20 8.65
C ALA A 62 -10.70 -6.41 10.06
N GLN A 63 -9.92 -6.97 10.98
CA GLN A 63 -10.34 -7.17 12.38
C GLN A 63 -10.58 -5.83 13.09
N LEU A 64 -9.64 -4.87 12.92
CA LEU A 64 -9.77 -3.53 13.48
C LEU A 64 -11.03 -2.81 12.96
N MET A 65 -11.24 -2.76 11.66
CA MET A 65 -12.42 -2.12 11.05
C MET A 65 -13.73 -2.78 11.52
N ALA A 66 -13.77 -4.12 11.60
CA ALA A 66 -14.95 -4.85 12.04
C ALA A 66 -15.30 -4.53 13.50
N ARG A 67 -14.30 -4.39 14.37
CA ARG A 67 -14.50 -4.05 15.78
C ARG A 67 -14.85 -2.58 15.98
N LEU A 68 -14.18 -1.68 15.26
CA LEU A 68 -14.46 -0.24 15.28
C LEU A 68 -15.88 0.08 14.81
N ALA A 69 -16.38 -0.64 13.81
CA ALA A 69 -17.73 -0.44 13.28
C ALA A 69 -18.84 -0.63 14.31
N ALA A 70 -18.64 -1.50 15.31
CA ALA A 70 -19.58 -1.66 16.41
C ALA A 70 -19.70 -0.41 17.30
N HIS A 71 -18.74 0.51 17.19
CA HIS A 71 -18.70 1.80 17.90
C HIS A 71 -18.97 2.99 16.97
N GLY A 72 -19.46 2.76 15.75
CA GLY A 72 -19.64 3.83 14.76
C GLY A 72 -18.33 4.42 14.24
N LEU A 73 -17.24 3.65 14.27
CA LEU A 73 -15.90 4.09 13.89
C LEU A 73 -15.31 3.22 12.77
N THR A 74 -14.30 3.74 12.10
CA THR A 74 -13.49 3.02 11.11
C THR A 74 -12.05 3.54 11.10
N LEU A 75 -11.15 2.86 10.39
CA LEU A 75 -9.79 3.38 10.17
C LEU A 75 -9.82 4.52 9.14
N PRO A 76 -9.03 5.58 9.35
CA PRO A 76 -8.99 6.72 8.42
C PRO A 76 -8.30 6.38 7.09
N VAL A 77 -7.29 5.51 7.11
CA VAL A 77 -6.52 5.11 5.93
C VAL A 77 -6.48 3.60 5.81
N VAL A 78 -6.81 3.08 4.62
CA VAL A 78 -6.72 1.65 4.31
C VAL A 78 -6.12 1.43 2.91
N PRO A 79 -5.28 0.41 2.72
CA PRO A 79 -4.69 0.08 1.42
C PRO A 79 -5.69 -0.69 0.55
N GLY A 80 -5.24 -1.17 -0.61
CA GLY A 80 -6.08 -1.94 -1.55
C GLY A 80 -6.49 -3.34 -1.07
N THR A 81 -5.99 -3.81 0.07
CA THR A 81 -6.40 -5.06 0.74
C THR A 81 -6.53 -4.86 2.24
N ARG A 82 -7.52 -5.51 2.84
CA ARG A 82 -7.78 -5.46 4.29
C ARG A 82 -6.93 -6.44 5.11
N HIS A 83 -6.17 -7.29 4.44
CA HIS A 83 -5.40 -8.38 5.07
C HIS A 83 -3.99 -7.97 5.51
N VAL A 84 -3.70 -6.69 5.57
CA VAL A 84 -2.46 -6.15 6.16
C VAL A 84 -2.61 -6.12 7.68
N THR A 85 -1.53 -6.45 8.40
CA THR A 85 -1.47 -6.31 9.87
C THR A 85 -1.19 -4.88 10.28
N LEU A 86 -1.54 -4.51 11.51
CA LEU A 86 -1.32 -3.17 12.07
C LEU A 86 0.15 -2.77 11.99
N ALA A 87 1.07 -3.60 12.51
CA ALA A 87 2.51 -3.30 12.43
C ALA A 87 3.02 -3.27 10.99
N GLY A 88 2.52 -4.14 10.10
CA GLY A 88 2.85 -4.08 8.67
C GLY A 88 2.38 -2.80 8.00
N ALA A 89 1.22 -2.27 8.40
CA ALA A 89 0.72 -0.98 7.92
C ALA A 89 1.61 0.18 8.39
N ILE A 90 2.06 0.15 9.64
CA ILE A 90 2.97 1.13 10.24
C ILE A 90 4.34 1.07 9.57
N ALA A 91 4.96 -0.11 9.53
CA ALA A 91 6.31 -0.30 8.99
C ALA A 91 6.42 0.04 7.49
N SER A 92 5.33 -0.05 6.75
CA SER A 92 5.26 0.28 5.33
C SER A 92 4.73 1.69 5.06
N ASP A 93 4.28 2.41 6.07
CA ASP A 93 3.50 3.66 5.93
C ASP A 93 2.51 3.55 4.78
N ILE A 94 1.55 2.64 4.93
CA ILE A 94 0.57 2.35 3.87
C ILE A 94 -0.27 3.58 3.55
N HIS A 95 -0.75 3.66 2.33
CA HIS A 95 -1.58 4.76 1.85
C HIS A 95 -2.86 4.25 1.18
N GLY A 96 -3.88 5.08 1.23
CA GLY A 96 -5.22 4.79 0.70
C GLY A 96 -5.55 5.56 -0.59
N LYS A 97 -6.86 5.60 -0.88
CA LYS A 97 -7.45 6.42 -1.97
C LYS A 97 -7.65 7.88 -1.56
N ASN A 98 -7.40 8.19 -0.29
CA ASN A 98 -7.64 9.48 0.35
C ASN A 98 -6.34 10.18 0.78
N HIS A 99 -5.19 9.78 0.21
CA HIS A 99 -3.93 10.37 0.64
C HIS A 99 -3.85 11.89 0.41
N HIS A 100 -4.49 12.40 -0.64
CA HIS A 100 -4.53 13.83 -0.94
C HIS A 100 -5.29 14.65 0.12
N SER A 101 -6.19 14.02 0.89
CA SER A 101 -6.96 14.67 1.96
C SER A 101 -6.53 14.24 3.36
N ASP A 102 -6.35 12.96 3.61
CA ASP A 102 -6.11 12.41 4.95
C ASP A 102 -4.65 11.99 5.21
N GLY A 103 -3.79 12.01 4.19
CA GLY A 103 -2.39 11.57 4.29
C GLY A 103 -2.21 10.06 4.30
N GLY A 104 -1.01 9.62 4.69
CA GLY A 104 -0.64 8.21 4.91
C GLY A 104 -1.04 7.68 6.28
N PHE A 105 -0.82 6.38 6.51
CA PHE A 105 -1.14 5.72 7.78
C PHE A 105 -0.34 6.30 8.94
N ALA A 106 0.91 6.70 8.71
CA ALA A 106 1.79 7.30 9.69
C ALA A 106 1.16 8.50 10.43
N ARG A 107 0.34 9.32 9.73
CA ARG A 107 -0.34 10.49 10.30
C ARG A 107 -1.32 10.13 11.41
N HIS A 108 -1.77 8.90 11.44
CA HIS A 108 -2.82 8.42 12.34
C HIS A 108 -2.30 7.50 13.44
N VAL A 109 -0.99 7.32 13.56
CA VAL A 109 -0.36 6.55 14.64
C VAL A 109 -0.10 7.49 15.82
N ALA A 110 -0.67 7.18 16.97
CA ALA A 110 -0.55 7.98 18.19
C ALA A 110 0.57 7.47 19.12
N ALA A 111 0.76 6.14 19.18
CA ALA A 111 1.80 5.53 20.01
C ALA A 111 2.19 4.15 19.48
N ILE A 112 3.42 3.74 19.78
CA ILE A 112 3.98 2.45 19.39
C ILE A 112 4.70 1.83 20.60
N SER A 113 4.37 0.58 20.94
CA SER A 113 5.18 -0.25 21.84
C SER A 113 6.20 -1.00 20.98
N LEU A 114 7.46 -0.63 21.06
CA LEU A 114 8.58 -1.12 20.26
C LEU A 114 9.53 -1.98 21.09
N CYS A 115 9.72 -3.23 20.68
CA CYS A 115 10.78 -4.08 21.26
C CYS A 115 12.07 -3.86 20.47
N THR A 116 13.11 -3.35 21.13
CA THR A 116 14.45 -3.16 20.53
C THR A 116 15.20 -4.48 20.38
N PRO A 117 16.28 -4.53 19.59
CA PRO A 117 17.14 -5.72 19.52
C PRO A 117 17.75 -6.16 20.85
N SER A 118 17.97 -5.21 21.79
CA SER A 118 18.42 -5.54 23.15
C SER A 118 17.36 -6.21 24.02
N GLY A 119 16.11 -6.29 23.54
CA GLY A 119 14.97 -6.84 24.28
C GLY A 119 14.25 -5.83 25.16
N GLU A 120 14.65 -4.57 25.14
CA GLU A 120 13.97 -3.49 25.85
C GLU A 120 12.63 -3.16 25.15
N LEU A 121 11.58 -2.93 25.94
CA LEU A 121 10.28 -2.49 25.45
C LEU A 121 10.13 -0.98 25.66
N LEU A 122 10.07 -0.24 24.58
CA LEU A 122 9.90 1.21 24.58
C LEU A 122 8.45 1.56 24.21
N GLU A 123 7.86 2.47 24.97
CA GLU A 123 6.62 3.15 24.58
C GLU A 123 7.00 4.46 23.89
N LEU A 124 6.69 4.58 22.62
CA LEU A 124 7.08 5.71 21.78
C LEU A 124 5.84 6.52 21.37
N THR A 125 5.96 7.83 21.54
CA THR A 125 5.05 8.83 20.99
C THR A 125 5.83 9.88 20.20
N PRO A 126 5.18 10.76 19.43
CA PRO A 126 5.86 11.88 18.78
C PRO A 126 6.57 12.83 19.77
N GLU A 127 6.16 12.85 21.04
CA GLU A 127 6.69 13.73 22.10
C GLU A 127 7.88 13.13 22.87
N ASP A 128 8.01 11.80 22.92
CA ASP A 128 9.06 11.12 23.70
C ASP A 128 10.38 11.02 22.93
N ASP A 129 10.47 10.12 21.94
CA ASP A 129 11.60 10.01 21.01
C ASP A 129 11.07 10.15 19.59
N ALA A 130 10.91 11.40 19.16
CA ALA A 130 10.37 11.73 17.84
C ALA A 130 11.19 11.11 16.70
N GLU A 131 12.52 11.05 16.82
CA GLU A 131 13.39 10.50 15.79
C GLU A 131 13.13 9.01 15.60
N LEU A 132 13.11 8.24 16.68
CA LEU A 132 12.86 6.80 16.64
C LEU A 132 11.42 6.51 16.25
N PHE A 133 10.45 7.26 16.80
CA PHE A 133 9.05 7.14 16.44
C PHE A 133 8.86 7.30 14.92
N TYR A 134 9.31 8.42 14.35
CA TYR A 134 9.17 8.66 12.91
C TYR A 134 10.03 7.74 12.05
N ALA A 135 11.22 7.31 12.51
CA ALA A 135 12.04 6.34 11.79
C ALA A 135 11.35 4.94 11.72
N THR A 136 10.51 4.61 12.69
CA THR A 136 9.74 3.37 12.71
C THR A 136 8.58 3.39 11.72
N LEU A 137 7.97 4.57 11.51
CA LEU A 137 6.90 4.77 10.51
C LEU A 137 7.48 4.71 9.09
N GLY A 138 7.19 3.66 8.36
CA GLY A 138 7.78 3.40 7.04
C GLY A 138 9.19 2.80 7.09
N GLY A 139 9.73 2.51 8.28
CA GLY A 139 11.10 1.98 8.50
C GLY A 139 11.31 0.51 8.16
N MET A 140 10.37 -0.13 7.49
CA MET A 140 10.44 -1.53 7.02
C MET A 140 10.73 -2.55 8.13
N GLY A 141 10.45 -2.21 9.42
CA GLY A 141 10.69 -3.08 10.57
C GLY A 141 12.17 -3.17 10.98
N LEU A 142 13.01 -2.22 10.57
CA LEU A 142 14.46 -2.25 10.81
C LEU A 142 14.90 -1.42 12.03
N THR A 143 13.97 -0.77 12.74
CA THR A 143 14.25 0.01 13.96
C THR A 143 13.89 -0.72 15.24
N GLY A 144 13.13 -1.80 15.13
CA GLY A 144 12.61 -2.58 16.26
C GLY A 144 11.40 -3.40 15.83
N VAL A 145 10.95 -4.28 16.71
CA VAL A 145 9.75 -5.09 16.51
C VAL A 145 8.58 -4.37 17.16
N VAL A 146 7.64 -3.85 16.36
CA VAL A 146 6.38 -3.29 16.87
C VAL A 146 5.56 -4.42 17.48
N VAL A 147 5.22 -4.31 18.75
CA VAL A 147 4.43 -5.31 19.51
C VAL A 147 2.97 -4.88 19.62
N GLU A 148 2.74 -3.61 19.91
CA GLU A 148 1.42 -2.97 19.97
C GLU A 148 1.48 -1.57 19.36
N ALA A 149 0.34 -1.04 18.97
CA ALA A 149 0.22 0.36 18.59
C ALA A 149 -1.17 0.92 18.92
N THR A 150 -1.19 2.22 19.17
CA THR A 150 -2.42 3.02 19.28
C THR A 150 -2.56 3.86 18.02
N VAL A 151 -3.70 3.71 17.34
CA VAL A 151 -3.99 4.47 16.13
C VAL A 151 -5.32 5.21 16.24
N ALA A 152 -5.39 6.35 15.56
CA ALA A 152 -6.61 7.11 15.47
C ALA A 152 -7.65 6.38 14.63
N ALA A 153 -8.91 6.52 15.02
CA ALA A 153 -10.07 6.11 14.26
C ALA A 153 -10.86 7.34 13.81
N GLN A 154 -11.71 7.17 12.84
CA GLN A 154 -12.63 8.23 12.38
C GLN A 154 -14.08 7.74 12.47
N GLU A 155 -15.00 8.68 12.42
CA GLU A 155 -16.42 8.39 12.38
C GLU A 155 -16.78 7.61 11.11
N LEU A 156 -17.62 6.61 11.27
CA LEU A 156 -18.23 5.83 10.22
C LEU A 156 -19.69 6.28 10.08
N SER A 157 -19.95 7.29 9.23
CA SER A 157 -21.29 7.83 9.02
C SER A 157 -22.26 6.78 8.49
N SER A 158 -21.78 5.95 7.56
CA SER A 158 -22.53 4.78 7.05
C SER A 158 -21.58 3.77 6.40
N PRO A 159 -22.03 2.53 6.12
CA PRO A 159 -21.23 1.55 5.39
C PRO A 159 -21.25 1.75 3.86
N TRP A 160 -21.56 2.96 3.39
CA TRP A 160 -21.72 3.29 1.97
C TRP A 160 -20.94 4.54 1.59
N VAL A 161 -20.58 4.62 0.32
CA VAL A 161 -20.05 5.82 -0.33
C VAL A 161 -20.95 6.21 -1.50
N ALA A 162 -21.00 7.51 -1.78
CA ALA A 162 -21.50 8.04 -3.06
C ALA A 162 -20.32 8.08 -4.03
N GLU A 163 -20.36 7.23 -5.06
CA GLU A 163 -19.29 7.14 -6.04
C GLU A 163 -19.64 7.95 -7.30
N ASP A 164 -18.68 8.79 -7.70
CA ASP A 164 -18.65 9.45 -9.00
C ASP A 164 -17.68 8.71 -9.91
N VAL A 165 -18.12 8.39 -11.11
CA VAL A 165 -17.30 7.72 -12.12
C VAL A 165 -17.17 8.62 -13.35
N ASP A 166 -15.93 8.80 -13.83
CA ASP A 166 -15.62 9.41 -15.11
C ASP A 166 -14.72 8.50 -15.94
N ARG A 167 -14.96 8.45 -17.24
CA ARG A 167 -14.12 7.75 -18.18
C ARG A 167 -13.39 8.75 -19.06
N THR A 168 -12.06 8.63 -19.14
CA THR A 168 -11.19 9.49 -19.94
C THR A 168 -10.60 8.75 -21.13
N ASP A 169 -10.24 9.48 -22.18
CA ASP A 169 -9.70 8.93 -23.43
C ASP A 169 -8.18 8.86 -23.45
N GLY A 170 -7.48 9.54 -22.52
CA GLY A 170 -6.02 9.56 -22.44
C GLY A 170 -5.49 10.13 -21.12
N LEU A 171 -4.14 10.16 -21.00
CA LEU A 171 -3.46 10.59 -19.77
C LEU A 171 -3.71 12.07 -19.45
N ALA A 172 -3.63 12.96 -20.42
CA ALA A 172 -3.80 14.41 -20.19
C ALA A 172 -5.17 14.72 -19.57
N GLU A 173 -6.26 14.17 -20.14
CA GLU A 173 -7.61 14.33 -19.58
C GLU A 173 -7.72 13.73 -18.17
N THR A 174 -7.01 12.62 -17.91
CA THR A 174 -6.96 12.00 -16.58
C THR A 174 -6.29 12.91 -15.57
N LEU A 175 -5.14 13.50 -15.91
CA LEU A 175 -4.42 14.45 -15.07
C LEU A 175 -5.24 15.70 -14.77
N ASP A 176 -5.89 16.28 -15.79
CA ASP A 176 -6.76 17.45 -15.62
C ASP A 176 -7.90 17.18 -14.64
N LEU A 177 -8.61 16.05 -14.83
CA LEU A 177 -9.74 15.70 -13.96
C LEU A 177 -9.34 15.36 -12.53
N MET A 178 -8.17 14.75 -12.33
CA MET A 178 -7.69 14.39 -11.01
C MET A 178 -6.90 15.53 -10.34
N GLY A 179 -6.25 16.38 -11.12
CA GLY A 179 -5.43 17.50 -10.64
C GLY A 179 -6.26 18.62 -10.01
N GLY A 180 -7.41 18.94 -10.60
CA GLY A 180 -8.33 19.98 -10.10
C GLY A 180 -9.29 19.51 -9.01
N GLU A 181 -9.18 18.25 -8.55
CA GLU A 181 -10.19 17.62 -7.70
C GLU A 181 -9.79 17.63 -6.22
N GLU A 182 -10.33 18.58 -5.46
CA GLU A 182 -10.19 18.62 -3.99
C GLU A 182 -11.50 18.28 -3.26
N ARG A 183 -12.60 18.09 -3.98
CA ARG A 183 -13.93 17.95 -3.38
C ARG A 183 -14.19 16.56 -2.82
N HIS A 184 -13.63 15.51 -3.44
CA HIS A 184 -13.87 14.13 -3.01
C HIS A 184 -12.79 13.64 -2.06
N ARG A 185 -13.23 13.00 -1.00
CA ARG A 185 -12.32 12.42 -0.01
C ARG A 185 -11.49 11.26 -0.59
N TYR A 186 -12.08 10.46 -1.46
CA TYR A 186 -11.45 9.29 -2.07
C TYR A 186 -11.34 9.49 -3.57
N SER A 187 -10.15 9.27 -4.13
CA SER A 187 -9.90 9.35 -5.56
C SER A 187 -8.91 8.27 -6.01
N VAL A 188 -9.24 7.57 -7.09
CA VAL A 188 -8.39 6.57 -7.73
C VAL A 188 -8.76 6.42 -9.18
N ALA A 189 -7.76 6.24 -10.06
CA ALA A 189 -8.00 5.86 -11.45
C ALA A 189 -7.42 4.48 -11.73
N TRP A 190 -8.16 3.69 -12.48
CA TRP A 190 -7.65 2.55 -13.20
C TRP A 190 -7.24 3.00 -14.61
N LEU A 191 -6.01 2.68 -15.02
CA LEU A 191 -5.45 3.06 -16.31
C LEU A 191 -5.32 1.84 -17.23
N ASP A 192 -5.54 2.04 -18.54
CA ASP A 192 -5.21 1.07 -19.58
C ASP A 192 -3.88 1.44 -20.25
N LEU A 193 -2.80 0.78 -19.83
CA LEU A 193 -1.46 0.94 -20.37
C LEU A 193 -1.16 -0.06 -21.50
N LEU A 194 -2.11 -0.90 -21.89
CA LEU A 194 -2.01 -1.81 -23.04
C LEU A 194 -2.70 -1.25 -24.30
N ALA A 195 -3.40 -0.13 -24.19
CA ALA A 195 -4.00 0.54 -25.33
C ALA A 195 -2.94 1.15 -26.23
N ASP A 196 -3.18 1.15 -27.56
CA ASP A 196 -2.22 1.67 -28.54
C ASP A 196 -2.43 3.18 -28.81
N GLY A 197 -1.34 3.84 -29.17
CA GLY A 197 -1.33 5.25 -29.61
C GLY A 197 -1.87 6.22 -28.54
N PRO A 198 -2.66 7.22 -28.92
CA PRO A 198 -3.14 8.26 -28.01
C PRO A 198 -4.12 7.75 -26.95
N LYS A 199 -4.62 6.51 -27.08
CA LYS A 199 -5.50 5.87 -26.08
C LYS A 199 -4.74 5.25 -24.93
N MET A 200 -3.42 5.18 -24.97
CA MET A 200 -2.63 4.74 -23.83
C MET A 200 -2.80 5.71 -22.67
N GLY A 201 -3.08 5.16 -21.48
CA GLY A 201 -3.39 5.99 -20.31
C GLY A 201 -4.86 6.44 -20.23
N ARG A 202 -5.76 5.98 -21.14
CA ARG A 202 -7.19 6.14 -20.92
C ARG A 202 -7.60 5.48 -19.60
N ALA A 203 -8.56 6.07 -18.91
CA ALA A 203 -8.84 5.69 -17.54
C ALA A 203 -10.32 5.53 -17.22
N VAL A 204 -10.57 4.87 -16.09
CA VAL A 204 -11.81 4.95 -15.33
C VAL A 204 -11.45 5.53 -13.98
N ILE A 205 -11.86 6.77 -13.74
CA ILE A 205 -11.65 7.50 -12.50
C ILE A 205 -12.86 7.22 -11.60
N SER A 206 -12.58 6.82 -10.37
CA SER A 206 -13.57 6.61 -9.32
C SER A 206 -13.25 7.55 -8.16
N ARG A 207 -14.18 8.43 -7.85
CA ARG A 207 -14.11 9.38 -6.74
C ARG A 207 -15.29 9.13 -5.82
N ALA A 208 -15.12 9.32 -4.52
CA ALA A 208 -16.23 9.05 -3.62
C ALA A 208 -16.12 9.81 -2.30
N ASP A 209 -17.28 10.00 -1.69
CA ASP A 209 -17.43 10.52 -0.33
C ASP A 209 -18.27 9.56 0.51
N PRO A 210 -18.07 9.52 1.84
CA PRO A 210 -18.95 8.79 2.73
C PRO A 210 -20.39 9.28 2.59
N LEU A 211 -21.35 8.37 2.46
CA LEU A 211 -22.77 8.72 2.55
C LEU A 211 -23.17 8.92 4.01
N ALA A 212 -24.01 9.91 4.26
CA ALA A 212 -24.62 10.09 5.56
C ALA A 212 -25.67 8.99 5.85
N ALA A 213 -25.94 8.72 7.13
CA ALA A 213 -26.88 7.66 7.51
C ALA A 213 -28.32 7.93 7.02
N GLU A 214 -28.72 9.20 6.97
CA GLU A 214 -30.01 9.65 6.43
C GLU A 214 -30.16 9.40 4.94
N ASP A 215 -29.10 9.51 4.17
CA ASP A 215 -29.11 9.32 2.70
C ASP A 215 -29.17 7.84 2.30
N VAL A 216 -28.92 6.94 3.25
CA VAL A 216 -28.99 5.49 3.02
C VAL A 216 -30.43 4.94 3.11
N THR A 217 -31.36 5.70 3.74
CA THR A 217 -32.77 5.30 3.87
C THR A 217 -33.48 5.34 2.52
N GLY A 218 -33.48 4.26 1.77
CA GLY A 218 -34.08 4.16 0.44
C GLY A 218 -33.17 3.51 -0.58
N ILE A 219 -31.90 3.27 -0.25
CA ILE A 219 -31.03 2.47 -1.10
C ILE A 219 -31.58 1.05 -1.13
N SER A 220 -32.22 0.72 -2.25
CA SER A 220 -32.76 -0.62 -2.49
C SER A 220 -31.61 -1.64 -2.41
N THR A 221 -31.70 -2.52 -1.43
CA THR A 221 -30.86 -3.72 -1.35
C THR A 221 -31.39 -4.83 -2.25
N ALA A 222 -32.34 -4.52 -3.14
CA ALA A 222 -32.94 -5.46 -4.07
C ALA A 222 -31.87 -6.11 -4.95
N GLY A 223 -31.70 -7.40 -4.80
CA GLY A 223 -30.65 -8.20 -5.47
C GLY A 223 -29.42 -8.52 -4.63
N ARG A 224 -29.27 -7.95 -3.43
CA ARG A 224 -28.19 -8.30 -2.50
C ARG A 224 -28.72 -9.25 -1.43
N ARG A 225 -28.09 -10.42 -1.31
CA ARG A 225 -28.42 -11.40 -0.27
C ARG A 225 -28.39 -10.72 1.10
N ALA A 226 -29.50 -10.85 1.84
CA ALA A 226 -29.55 -10.48 3.26
C ALA A 226 -28.32 -11.09 3.95
N GLY A 227 -27.48 -10.26 4.57
CA GLY A 227 -26.24 -10.68 5.22
C GLY A 227 -24.96 -10.02 4.69
N SER A 228 -25.01 -9.04 3.74
CA SER A 228 -23.84 -8.27 3.33
C SER A 228 -23.77 -6.90 4.01
N THR A 229 -24.19 -6.81 5.27
CA THR A 229 -24.02 -5.61 6.06
C THR A 229 -22.58 -5.45 6.51
N TYR A 230 -22.06 -4.24 6.47
CA TYR A 230 -20.88 -3.85 7.22
C TYR A 230 -21.18 -3.99 8.74
N PRO A 231 -20.32 -4.61 9.56
CA PRO A 231 -18.97 -5.06 9.27
C PRO A 231 -18.85 -6.50 8.73
N GLY A 232 -19.92 -7.25 8.60
CA GLY A 232 -19.88 -8.65 8.16
C GLY A 232 -19.20 -8.85 6.79
N SER A 233 -19.26 -7.86 5.91
CA SER A 233 -18.56 -7.89 4.62
C SER A 233 -17.03 -7.87 4.76
N LEU A 234 -16.50 -7.35 5.87
CA LEU A 234 -15.04 -7.28 6.13
C LEU A 234 -14.45 -8.63 6.54
N THR A 235 -15.26 -9.49 7.15
CA THR A 235 -14.84 -10.82 7.61
C THR A 235 -15.19 -11.94 6.63
N ARG A 236 -15.89 -11.61 5.53
CA ARG A 236 -16.27 -12.62 4.52
C ARG A 236 -15.06 -13.20 3.83
N ARG A 237 -15.15 -14.51 3.59
CA ARG A 237 -14.22 -15.20 2.68
C ARG A 237 -14.37 -14.67 1.25
N PRO A 238 -13.32 -14.76 0.42
CA PRO A 238 -13.41 -14.47 -1.01
C PRO A 238 -14.60 -15.17 -1.66
N ILE A 239 -15.21 -14.52 -2.65
CA ILE A 239 -16.35 -15.10 -3.39
C ILE A 239 -15.88 -16.26 -4.28
N LEU A 240 -14.67 -16.10 -4.80
CA LEU A 240 -14.02 -17.08 -5.67
C LEU A 240 -12.57 -17.28 -5.21
N GLU A 241 -12.15 -18.50 -5.02
CA GLU A 241 -10.76 -18.86 -4.75
C GLU A 241 -10.10 -19.36 -6.05
N ILE A 242 -8.99 -18.72 -6.43
CA ILE A 242 -8.18 -19.18 -7.57
C ILE A 242 -7.38 -20.41 -7.12
N PRO A 243 -7.56 -21.60 -7.75
CA PRO A 243 -6.89 -22.81 -7.34
C PRO A 243 -5.36 -22.69 -7.39
N ALA A 244 -4.68 -23.47 -6.55
CA ALA A 244 -3.25 -23.71 -6.76
C ALA A 244 -3.04 -24.53 -8.04
N GLY A 245 -2.00 -24.20 -8.81
CA GLY A 245 -1.66 -24.94 -10.04
C GLY A 245 -2.42 -24.49 -11.30
N VAL A 246 -3.06 -23.33 -11.26
CA VAL A 246 -3.57 -22.70 -12.49
C VAL A 246 -2.42 -22.60 -13.51
N PRO A 247 -2.58 -23.14 -14.73
CA PRO A 247 -1.53 -23.08 -15.75
C PRO A 247 -1.14 -21.62 -16.03
N GLY A 248 0.16 -21.36 -16.13
CA GLY A 248 0.64 -20.06 -16.57
C GLY A 248 0.03 -19.69 -17.92
N GLY A 249 -0.37 -18.42 -18.08
CA GLY A 249 -0.87 -17.92 -19.37
C GLY A 249 -2.38 -17.66 -19.46
N LEU A 250 -3.12 -17.67 -18.36
CA LEU A 250 -4.46 -17.10 -18.33
C LEU A 250 -4.42 -15.59 -18.61
N LEU A 251 -3.45 -14.90 -17.99
CA LEU A 251 -3.19 -13.49 -18.26
C LEU A 251 -2.15 -13.36 -19.38
N ARG A 252 -2.61 -12.98 -20.57
CA ARG A 252 -1.77 -12.71 -21.76
C ARG A 252 -2.01 -11.27 -22.22
N PRO A 253 -1.04 -10.63 -22.87
CA PRO A 253 -1.22 -9.27 -23.36
C PRO A 253 -2.50 -9.09 -24.19
N GLN A 254 -2.83 -10.08 -25.04
CA GLN A 254 -4.01 -10.02 -25.91
C GLN A 254 -5.32 -10.12 -25.10
N SER A 255 -5.42 -11.07 -24.17
CA SER A 255 -6.62 -11.23 -23.33
C SER A 255 -6.80 -10.01 -22.42
N MET A 256 -5.70 -9.45 -21.89
CA MET A 256 -5.76 -8.26 -21.06
C MET A 256 -6.10 -7.00 -21.85
N ARG A 257 -5.61 -6.85 -23.08
CA ARG A 257 -6.05 -5.76 -23.97
C ARG A 257 -7.57 -5.82 -24.23
N LEU A 258 -8.09 -7.00 -24.50
CA LEU A 258 -9.52 -7.19 -24.71
C LEU A 258 -10.29 -6.87 -23.43
N PHE A 259 -9.86 -7.41 -22.30
CA PHE A 259 -10.47 -7.14 -21.00
C PHE A 259 -10.48 -5.63 -20.67
N ASN A 260 -9.35 -4.95 -20.85
CA ASN A 260 -9.22 -3.53 -20.60
C ASN A 260 -10.14 -2.71 -21.52
N ALA A 261 -10.22 -3.08 -22.80
CA ALA A 261 -11.10 -2.42 -23.76
C ALA A 261 -12.58 -2.61 -23.42
N LEU A 262 -12.97 -3.81 -22.97
CA LEU A 262 -14.33 -4.09 -22.54
C LEU A 262 -14.67 -3.37 -21.23
N ARG A 263 -13.78 -3.41 -20.24
CA ARG A 263 -13.94 -2.69 -18.98
C ARG A 263 -14.11 -1.20 -19.20
N TRP A 264 -13.24 -0.60 -20.02
CA TRP A 264 -13.30 0.82 -20.33
C TRP A 264 -14.63 1.18 -21.02
N ARG A 265 -15.08 0.38 -22.02
CA ARG A 265 -16.36 0.62 -22.73
C ARG A 265 -17.58 0.41 -21.84
N ALA A 266 -17.54 -0.57 -20.95
CA ALA A 266 -18.64 -0.87 -20.02
C ALA A 266 -18.77 0.16 -18.90
N SER A 267 -17.71 0.92 -18.61
CA SER A 267 -17.75 1.99 -17.60
C SER A 267 -18.52 3.20 -18.17
N PRO A 268 -19.38 3.85 -17.39
CA PRO A 268 -20.10 5.03 -17.83
C PRO A 268 -19.13 6.16 -18.20
N LYS A 269 -19.51 6.97 -19.20
CA LYS A 269 -18.71 8.16 -19.54
C LYS A 269 -18.70 9.15 -18.36
N ARG A 270 -19.85 9.28 -17.71
CA ARG A 270 -20.06 10.09 -16.50
C ARG A 270 -21.23 9.52 -15.71
N GLU A 271 -21.01 9.24 -14.43
CA GLU A 271 -22.04 8.85 -13.47
C GLU A 271 -21.79 9.56 -12.16
N ARG A 272 -22.85 9.96 -11.45
CA ARG A 272 -22.73 10.73 -10.20
C ARG A 272 -23.55 10.12 -9.09
N GLY A 273 -22.96 10.14 -7.86
CA GLY A 273 -23.65 9.77 -6.64
C GLY A 273 -24.10 8.31 -6.57
N ARG A 274 -23.44 7.40 -7.29
CA ARG A 274 -23.80 5.98 -7.26
C ARG A 274 -23.51 5.39 -5.86
N PRO A 275 -24.50 4.85 -5.14
CA PRO A 275 -24.27 4.22 -3.86
C PRO A 275 -23.48 2.93 -4.02
N LEU A 276 -22.36 2.82 -3.33
CA LEU A 276 -21.50 1.64 -3.33
C LEU A 276 -21.09 1.30 -1.89
N ALA A 277 -21.10 0.02 -1.54
CA ALA A 277 -20.66 -0.41 -0.21
C ALA A 277 -19.15 -0.21 -0.02
N LEU A 278 -18.73 0.22 1.17
CA LEU A 278 -17.35 0.53 1.53
C LEU A 278 -16.36 -0.61 1.22
N ALA A 279 -16.71 -1.86 1.60
CA ALA A 279 -15.77 -2.96 1.45
C ALA A 279 -15.42 -3.26 -0.02
N PRO A 280 -16.36 -3.43 -0.99
CA PRO A 280 -16.00 -3.55 -2.39
C PRO A 280 -15.38 -2.28 -2.99
N TYR A 281 -15.70 -1.10 -2.47
CA TYR A 281 -15.05 0.14 -2.90
C TYR A 281 -13.57 0.15 -2.54
N PHE A 282 -13.20 -0.13 -1.27
CA PHE A 282 -11.81 -0.11 -0.84
C PHE A 282 -11.01 -1.33 -1.31
N PHE A 283 -11.62 -2.52 -1.30
CA PHE A 283 -10.94 -3.81 -1.47
C PHE A 283 -11.48 -4.60 -2.67
N PRO A 284 -11.44 -4.04 -3.89
CA PRO A 284 -12.06 -4.68 -5.06
C PRO A 284 -11.42 -6.03 -5.42
N LEU A 285 -10.14 -6.24 -5.11
CA LEU A 285 -9.44 -7.49 -5.39
C LEU A 285 -9.63 -8.55 -4.29
N ASP A 286 -10.04 -8.17 -3.09
CA ASP A 286 -10.25 -9.14 -1.98
C ASP A 286 -11.47 -10.06 -2.19
N VAL A 287 -12.26 -9.83 -3.25
CA VAL A 287 -13.32 -10.74 -3.69
C VAL A 287 -12.78 -12.02 -4.34
N LEU A 288 -11.52 -11.98 -4.80
CA LEU A 288 -10.80 -13.08 -5.43
C LEU A 288 -9.67 -13.55 -4.52
N GLY A 289 -9.84 -14.70 -3.86
CA GLY A 289 -8.78 -15.34 -3.10
C GLY A 289 -7.70 -15.88 -4.04
N GLY A 290 -6.42 -15.67 -3.68
CA GLY A 290 -5.30 -16.18 -4.48
C GLY A 290 -5.21 -15.58 -5.90
N TRP A 291 -5.71 -14.37 -6.14
CA TRP A 291 -5.72 -13.72 -7.45
C TRP A 291 -4.34 -13.65 -8.11
N ASN A 292 -3.28 -13.55 -7.32
CA ASN A 292 -1.89 -13.58 -7.78
C ASN A 292 -1.54 -14.88 -8.54
N ARG A 293 -2.21 -15.99 -8.26
CA ARG A 293 -2.01 -17.28 -8.96
C ARG A 293 -2.37 -17.21 -10.44
N MET A 294 -3.19 -16.23 -10.86
CA MET A 294 -3.52 -16.02 -12.28
C MET A 294 -2.31 -15.67 -13.15
N TYR A 295 -1.23 -15.16 -12.56
CA TYR A 295 0.04 -14.89 -13.26
C TYR A 295 0.86 -16.16 -13.53
N GLY A 296 0.47 -17.30 -12.95
CA GLY A 296 1.16 -18.57 -13.09
C GLY A 296 2.38 -18.70 -12.18
N PRO A 297 3.19 -19.77 -12.36
CA PRO A 297 4.31 -20.11 -11.46
C PRO A 297 5.42 -19.04 -11.40
N ALA A 298 5.65 -18.31 -12.49
CA ALA A 298 6.65 -17.23 -12.53
C ALA A 298 6.23 -16.01 -11.70
N GLY A 299 4.94 -15.88 -11.37
CA GLY A 299 4.41 -14.75 -10.62
C GLY A 299 4.43 -13.43 -11.37
N PHE A 300 4.42 -12.35 -10.60
CA PHE A 300 4.41 -11.00 -11.14
C PHE A 300 5.27 -10.06 -10.30
N VAL A 301 5.62 -8.94 -10.88
CA VAL A 301 6.25 -7.79 -10.22
C VAL A 301 5.23 -6.67 -10.17
N GLN A 302 5.06 -6.08 -8.99
CA GLN A 302 4.38 -4.80 -8.88
C GLN A 302 5.42 -3.71 -8.70
N TYR A 303 5.45 -2.76 -9.63
CA TYR A 303 6.30 -1.57 -9.55
C TYR A 303 5.44 -0.38 -9.20
N GLN A 304 5.74 0.29 -8.10
CA GLN A 304 5.03 1.49 -7.69
C GLN A 304 6.01 2.62 -7.42
N PHE A 305 5.76 3.76 -8.05
CA PHE A 305 6.55 4.97 -7.87
C PHE A 305 5.66 6.18 -7.61
N ALA A 306 6.28 7.24 -7.12
CA ALA A 306 5.66 8.56 -6.99
C ALA A 306 6.56 9.61 -7.64
N THR A 307 5.94 10.59 -8.31
CA THR A 307 6.58 11.77 -8.88
C THR A 307 6.05 13.03 -8.20
N PRO A 308 6.89 14.05 -7.93
CA PRO A 308 6.44 15.31 -7.33
C PRO A 308 5.41 16.03 -8.20
N SER A 309 4.58 16.86 -7.58
CA SER A 309 3.74 17.84 -8.28
C SER A 309 4.62 18.77 -9.11
N GLY A 310 4.18 19.07 -10.33
CA GLY A 310 4.96 19.88 -11.29
C GLY A 310 5.92 19.08 -12.15
N GLU A 311 6.06 17.76 -11.89
CA GLU A 311 6.91 16.85 -12.67
C GLU A 311 6.09 15.89 -13.55
N GLU A 312 4.95 16.36 -14.07
CA GLU A 312 4.08 15.57 -14.96
C GLU A 312 4.82 15.10 -16.22
N GLY A 313 5.80 15.89 -16.70
CA GLY A 313 6.68 15.49 -17.80
C GLY A 313 7.54 14.24 -17.50
N ALA A 314 7.89 14.00 -16.23
CA ALA A 314 8.55 12.74 -15.84
C ALA A 314 7.59 11.54 -15.92
N LEU A 315 6.34 11.75 -15.51
CA LEU A 315 5.29 10.74 -15.63
C LEU A 315 5.05 10.40 -17.12
N GLU A 316 4.96 11.38 -17.99
CA GLU A 316 4.83 11.19 -19.45
C GLU A 316 5.99 10.37 -20.01
N ARG A 317 7.23 10.69 -19.65
CA ARG A 317 8.42 9.89 -20.04
C ARG A 317 8.34 8.44 -19.55
N CYS A 318 7.81 8.21 -18.34
CA CYS A 318 7.56 6.84 -17.86
C CYS A 318 6.55 6.09 -18.75
N PHE A 319 5.48 6.75 -19.17
CA PHE A 319 4.49 6.17 -20.08
C PHE A 319 5.09 5.90 -21.47
N GLU A 320 5.90 6.82 -22.00
CA GLU A 320 6.62 6.63 -23.25
C GLU A 320 7.55 5.41 -23.20
N LEU A 321 8.34 5.28 -22.12
CA LEU A 321 9.21 4.13 -21.91
C LEU A 321 8.42 2.82 -21.85
N ILE A 322 7.31 2.78 -21.11
CA ILE A 322 6.42 1.61 -21.03
C ILE A 322 5.93 1.22 -22.43
N ARG A 323 5.55 2.20 -23.24
CA ARG A 323 5.09 2.01 -24.62
C ARG A 323 6.22 1.50 -25.54
N GLU A 324 7.38 2.16 -25.53
CA GLU A 324 8.53 1.81 -26.37
C GLU A 324 9.04 0.40 -26.09
N ARG A 325 9.14 0.05 -24.82
CA ARG A 325 9.55 -1.28 -24.36
C ARG A 325 8.43 -2.32 -24.45
N ARG A 326 7.21 -1.91 -24.82
CA ARG A 326 6.01 -2.76 -24.91
C ARG A 326 5.79 -3.58 -23.64
N LEU A 327 5.95 -2.94 -22.47
CA LEU A 327 5.79 -3.63 -21.19
C LEU A 327 4.37 -4.17 -21.04
N PRO A 328 4.19 -5.44 -20.65
CA PRO A 328 2.88 -6.05 -20.48
C PRO A 328 2.26 -5.65 -19.14
N VAL A 329 1.82 -4.40 -19.01
CA VAL A 329 1.16 -3.89 -17.81
C VAL A 329 -0.29 -4.35 -17.78
N TYR A 330 -0.61 -5.27 -16.87
CA TYR A 330 -1.94 -5.87 -16.78
C TYR A 330 -2.88 -5.10 -15.85
N LEU A 331 -2.35 -4.52 -14.79
CA LEU A 331 -3.08 -3.64 -13.89
C LEU A 331 -2.28 -2.36 -13.69
N ALA A 332 -2.95 -1.23 -13.79
CA ALA A 332 -2.37 0.06 -13.47
C ALA A 332 -3.34 0.86 -12.60
N VAL A 333 -2.85 1.29 -11.44
CA VAL A 333 -3.62 2.08 -10.46
C VAL A 333 -2.91 3.40 -10.25
N PHE A 334 -3.62 4.49 -10.48
CA PHE A 334 -3.12 5.84 -10.42
C PHE A 334 -3.85 6.66 -9.35
N LYS A 335 -3.11 7.45 -8.59
CA LYS A 335 -3.66 8.28 -7.50
C LYS A 335 -2.87 9.58 -7.37
N ARG A 336 -3.53 10.58 -6.79
CA ARG A 336 -2.87 11.79 -6.30
C ARG A 336 -2.50 11.61 -4.83
N PHE A 337 -1.31 12.09 -4.45
CA PHE A 337 -0.87 12.24 -3.08
C PHE A 337 -0.89 13.69 -2.66
N GLY A 338 -1.29 13.96 -1.42
CA GLY A 338 -1.12 15.25 -0.76
C GLY A 338 0.21 15.37 -0.06
N ALA A 339 0.30 16.34 0.85
CA ALA A 339 1.53 16.68 1.57
C ALA A 339 2.19 15.45 2.21
N ALA A 340 3.51 15.37 2.07
CA ALA A 340 4.31 14.33 2.69
C ALA A 340 4.25 14.41 4.22
N PHE A 341 4.19 13.24 4.85
CA PHE A 341 4.26 13.08 6.29
C PHE A 341 4.90 11.73 6.62
N GLY A 342 5.50 11.59 7.80
CA GLY A 342 6.08 10.33 8.27
C GLY A 342 7.59 10.32 8.34
N GLY A 343 8.16 9.10 8.39
CA GLY A 343 9.57 8.88 8.62
C GLY A 343 10.49 9.14 7.44
N PRO A 344 11.80 8.99 7.65
CA PRO A 344 12.82 9.18 6.61
C PRO A 344 12.62 8.30 5.37
N LEU A 345 12.06 7.09 5.54
CA LEU A 345 11.78 6.13 4.45
C LEU A 345 10.30 6.07 4.03
N SER A 346 9.44 6.96 4.54
CA SER A 346 8.05 7.04 4.10
C SER A 346 7.95 7.30 2.62
N PHE A 347 7.14 6.49 1.93
CA PHE A 347 7.02 6.52 0.47
C PHE A 347 6.22 7.72 -0.07
N PRO A 348 5.07 8.13 0.54
CA PRO A 348 4.28 9.19 -0.04
C PRO A 348 5.02 10.51 -0.12
N LEU A 349 4.89 11.20 -1.26
CA LEU A 349 5.27 12.58 -1.47
C LEU A 349 4.17 13.30 -2.23
N GLU A 350 4.05 14.61 -2.08
CA GLU A 350 3.03 15.38 -2.76
C GLU A 350 3.20 15.31 -4.28
N GLY A 351 2.17 14.80 -4.97
CA GLY A 351 2.21 14.59 -6.41
C GLY A 351 1.42 13.37 -6.88
N TRP A 352 1.98 12.61 -7.81
CA TRP A 352 1.31 11.49 -8.45
C TRP A 352 1.95 10.15 -8.08
N THR A 353 1.15 9.12 -7.95
CA THR A 353 1.65 7.75 -7.80
C THR A 353 1.00 6.79 -8.78
N LEU A 354 1.83 5.97 -9.41
CA LEU A 354 1.43 4.92 -10.33
C LEU A 354 1.93 3.56 -9.82
N ALA A 355 1.01 2.61 -9.65
CA ALA A 355 1.33 1.21 -9.37
C ALA A 355 0.97 0.36 -10.58
N ILE A 356 1.92 -0.43 -11.09
CA ILE A 356 1.75 -1.28 -12.27
C ILE A 356 2.15 -2.72 -11.98
N ASP A 357 1.33 -3.66 -12.44
CA ASP A 357 1.55 -5.10 -12.31
C ASP A 357 1.97 -5.68 -13.66
N MET A 358 3.07 -6.41 -13.67
CA MET A 358 3.66 -7.03 -14.87
C MET A 358 4.06 -8.47 -14.58
N PRO A 359 3.92 -9.40 -15.54
CA PRO A 359 4.47 -10.76 -15.38
C PRO A 359 5.97 -10.72 -15.09
N ALA A 360 6.43 -11.45 -14.06
CA ALA A 360 7.85 -11.46 -13.70
C ALA A 360 8.76 -12.02 -14.80
N ALA A 361 8.23 -12.90 -15.65
CA ALA A 361 8.95 -13.48 -16.79
C ALA A 361 8.92 -12.61 -18.07
N ALA A 362 8.44 -11.36 -18.01
CA ALA A 362 8.38 -10.49 -19.18
C ALA A 362 9.81 -10.20 -19.71
N PRO A 363 10.06 -10.39 -21.01
CA PRO A 363 11.39 -10.15 -21.58
C PRO A 363 11.81 -8.69 -21.42
N GLY A 364 13.06 -8.47 -20.97
CA GLY A 364 13.63 -7.13 -20.80
C GLY A 364 13.06 -6.32 -19.64
N LEU A 365 12.23 -6.94 -18.76
CA LEU A 365 11.59 -6.25 -17.65
C LEU A 365 12.61 -5.57 -16.71
N GLY A 366 13.70 -6.25 -16.33
CA GLY A 366 14.72 -5.68 -15.45
C GLY A 366 15.29 -4.38 -15.98
N ALA A 367 15.79 -4.39 -17.21
CA ALA A 367 16.36 -3.20 -17.86
C ALA A 367 15.34 -2.06 -18.05
N ALA A 368 14.07 -2.42 -18.28
CA ALA A 368 13.01 -1.40 -18.40
C ALA A 368 12.70 -0.75 -17.05
N LEU A 369 12.67 -1.55 -15.97
CA LEU A 369 12.46 -1.03 -14.64
C LEU A 369 13.64 -0.17 -14.15
N GLU A 370 14.89 -0.54 -14.49
CA GLU A 370 16.06 0.31 -14.22
C GLU A 370 15.96 1.67 -14.94
N ALA A 371 15.51 1.67 -16.18
CA ALA A 371 15.30 2.92 -16.92
C ALA A 371 14.16 3.76 -16.31
N LEU A 372 13.10 3.14 -15.80
CA LEU A 372 12.06 3.84 -15.05
C LEU A 372 12.61 4.43 -13.74
N ASP A 373 13.47 3.69 -13.01
CA ASP A 373 14.11 4.20 -11.81
C ASP A 373 14.92 5.47 -12.07
N GLU A 374 15.66 5.52 -13.20
CA GLU A 374 16.44 6.71 -13.55
C GLU A 374 15.55 7.93 -13.83
N ILE A 375 14.41 7.74 -14.51
CA ILE A 375 13.43 8.83 -14.73
C ILE A 375 12.85 9.30 -13.38
N VAL A 376 12.44 8.35 -12.54
CA VAL A 376 11.83 8.64 -11.25
C VAL A 376 12.81 9.31 -10.28
N ALA A 377 14.05 8.81 -10.19
CA ALA A 377 15.08 9.43 -9.36
C ALA A 377 15.49 10.82 -9.89
N GLY A 378 15.52 10.99 -11.21
CA GLY A 378 15.90 12.24 -11.88
C GLY A 378 14.91 13.39 -11.65
N CYS A 379 13.64 13.11 -11.35
CA CYS A 379 12.64 14.13 -11.00
C CYS A 379 12.43 14.30 -9.49
N GLY A 380 13.28 13.70 -8.63
CA GLY A 380 13.07 13.72 -7.17
C GLY A 380 11.94 12.83 -6.69
N GLY A 381 11.47 11.92 -7.54
CA GLY A 381 10.49 10.90 -7.20
C GLY A 381 11.11 9.74 -6.41
N ARG A 382 10.28 8.75 -6.10
CA ARG A 382 10.75 7.55 -5.36
C ARG A 382 9.93 6.31 -5.67
N VAL A 383 10.55 5.14 -5.50
CA VAL A 383 9.91 3.83 -5.59
C VAL A 383 9.46 3.37 -4.21
N TYR A 384 8.29 2.73 -4.13
CA TYR A 384 7.75 2.24 -2.86
C TYR A 384 8.46 0.96 -2.40
N LEU A 385 9.18 1.03 -1.30
CA LEU A 385 10.02 -0.07 -0.80
C LEU A 385 9.22 -1.35 -0.51
N SER A 386 7.97 -1.26 -0.06
CA SER A 386 7.10 -2.44 0.15
C SER A 386 6.72 -3.17 -1.14
N LYS A 387 7.00 -2.60 -2.31
CA LYS A 387 6.76 -3.17 -3.64
C LYS A 387 8.04 -3.50 -4.37
N ASP A 388 9.18 -3.03 -3.85
CA ASP A 388 10.47 -3.20 -4.49
C ASP A 388 11.06 -4.59 -4.25
N ILE A 389 11.74 -5.11 -5.28
CA ILE A 389 12.46 -6.39 -5.24
C ILE A 389 13.87 -6.27 -5.86
N ARG A 390 14.25 -5.09 -6.38
CA ARG A 390 15.44 -4.97 -7.23
C ARG A 390 16.11 -3.60 -7.26
N LEU A 391 15.54 -2.57 -6.62
CA LEU A 391 16.10 -1.23 -6.58
C LEU A 391 17.56 -1.28 -6.12
N ARG A 392 18.43 -0.50 -6.76
CA ARG A 392 19.85 -0.47 -6.43
C ARG A 392 20.12 0.48 -5.26
N ARG A 393 21.21 0.23 -4.52
CA ARG A 393 21.60 1.03 -3.36
C ARG A 393 21.85 2.51 -3.72
N ASP A 394 22.46 2.77 -4.88
CA ASP A 394 22.70 4.13 -5.36
C ASP A 394 21.39 4.86 -5.74
N ALA A 395 20.40 4.14 -6.26
CA ALA A 395 19.12 4.71 -6.59
C ALA A 395 18.31 5.08 -5.33
N VAL A 396 18.32 4.23 -4.27
CA VAL A 396 17.58 4.55 -3.05
C VAL A 396 18.15 5.79 -2.35
N ALA A 397 19.45 6.00 -2.40
CA ALA A 397 20.08 7.21 -1.83
C ALA A 397 19.62 8.51 -2.53
N ARG A 398 19.38 8.46 -3.84
CA ARG A 398 18.82 9.59 -4.61
C ARG A 398 17.32 9.81 -4.35
N MET A 399 16.58 8.73 -4.14
CA MET A 399 15.12 8.76 -3.96
C MET A 399 14.67 9.10 -2.54
N TYR A 400 15.50 8.82 -1.54
CA TYR A 400 15.20 9.02 -0.13
C TYR A 400 16.24 9.94 0.52
N PRO A 401 16.05 11.26 0.42
CA PRO A 401 17.07 12.24 0.85
C PRO A 401 17.36 12.22 2.35
N ARG A 402 16.44 11.66 3.17
CA ARG A 402 16.66 11.47 4.62
C ARG A 402 17.18 10.09 5.00
N LEU A 403 17.78 9.36 4.04
CA LEU A 403 18.28 7.99 4.26
C LEU A 403 19.36 7.95 5.36
N GLU A 404 20.27 8.94 5.42
CA GLU A 404 21.30 8.98 6.46
C GLU A 404 20.70 9.19 7.85
N ALA A 405 19.72 10.05 8.00
CA ALA A 405 18.99 10.21 9.26
C ALA A 405 18.33 8.89 9.72
N PHE A 406 17.81 8.10 8.80
CA PHE A 406 17.32 6.76 9.13
C PHE A 406 18.45 5.84 9.63
N ARG A 407 19.60 5.83 8.95
CA ARG A 407 20.76 5.02 9.32
C ARG A 407 21.31 5.39 10.69
N GLU A 408 21.38 6.68 11.02
CA GLU A 408 21.81 7.20 12.32
C GLU A 408 20.89 6.71 13.44
N VAL A 409 19.59 6.89 13.31
CA VAL A 409 18.60 6.40 14.29
C VAL A 409 18.69 4.89 14.45
N ARG A 410 18.73 4.16 13.34
CA ARG A 410 18.86 2.71 13.36
C ARG A 410 20.16 2.25 14.02
N GLY A 411 21.31 2.88 13.71
CA GLY A 411 22.60 2.57 14.32
C GLY A 411 22.63 2.78 15.83
N ARG A 412 21.84 3.74 16.34
CA ARG A 412 21.69 4.00 17.77
C ARG A 412 20.93 2.87 18.49
N VAL A 413 19.84 2.35 17.86
CA VAL A 413 18.97 1.34 18.50
C VAL A 413 19.35 -0.10 18.19
N ASP A 414 20.08 -0.33 17.10
CA ASP A 414 20.55 -1.64 16.65
C ASP A 414 22.03 -1.60 16.20
N PRO A 415 22.98 -1.28 17.11
CA PRO A 415 24.39 -1.14 16.76
C PRO A 415 25.00 -2.43 16.22
N ASP A 416 24.53 -3.58 16.70
CA ASP A 416 25.01 -4.91 16.28
C ASP A 416 24.33 -5.41 15.00
N SER A 417 23.42 -4.60 14.42
CA SER A 417 22.68 -4.94 13.21
C SER A 417 22.00 -6.31 13.30
N VAL A 418 21.28 -6.57 14.38
CA VAL A 418 20.50 -7.79 14.61
C VAL A 418 19.30 -7.85 13.68
N LEU A 419 18.59 -6.71 13.51
CA LEU A 419 17.46 -6.61 12.63
C LEU A 419 17.93 -6.44 11.18
N ARG A 420 17.66 -7.43 10.35
CA ARG A 420 18.04 -7.45 8.94
C ARG A 420 16.93 -8.04 8.10
N SER A 421 16.78 -7.52 6.90
CA SER A 421 15.97 -8.13 5.83
C SER A 421 16.79 -8.18 4.55
N ASP A 422 16.41 -9.05 3.61
CA ASP A 422 17.06 -9.09 2.29
C ASP A 422 16.97 -7.71 1.61
N LEU A 423 15.84 -7.02 1.72
CA LEU A 423 15.68 -5.63 1.28
C LEU A 423 16.67 -4.70 1.97
N GLY A 424 16.76 -4.78 3.31
CA GLY A 424 17.65 -3.92 4.11
C GLY A 424 19.12 -4.09 3.74
N LEU A 425 19.57 -5.34 3.53
CA LEU A 425 20.93 -5.66 3.09
C LEU A 425 21.18 -5.16 1.66
N ARG A 426 20.28 -5.43 0.73
CA ARG A 426 20.38 -5.03 -0.67
C ARG A 426 20.48 -3.51 -0.82
N LEU A 427 19.64 -2.76 -0.11
CA LEU A 427 19.57 -1.30 -0.19
C LEU A 427 20.56 -0.58 0.75
N GLY A 428 21.28 -1.32 1.60
CA GLY A 428 22.18 -0.73 2.58
C GLY A 428 21.47 0.06 3.67
N LEU A 429 20.27 -0.39 4.06
CA LEU A 429 19.51 0.14 5.21
C LEU A 429 19.96 -0.49 6.52
N CYS A 430 20.59 -1.68 6.45
CA CYS A 430 21.15 -2.42 7.58
C CYS A 430 22.48 -3.07 7.16
N GLY A 431 23.38 -3.30 8.13
CA GLY A 431 24.76 -3.73 7.91
C GLY A 431 25.71 -2.54 7.88
N GLY A 432 26.90 -2.71 8.47
CA GLY A 432 27.94 -1.69 8.51
C GLY A 432 28.31 -1.22 7.10
N ALA A 433 28.77 0.04 7.00
CA ALA A 433 29.42 0.53 5.81
C ALA A 433 30.58 -0.41 5.46
N SER A 434 30.48 -1.14 4.35
CA SER A 434 31.59 -1.85 3.74
C SER A 434 32.25 -0.95 2.73
#